data_74c268042e84ddec8246e42190bdf0b9
#
_entry.id   74c268042e84ddec8246e42190bdf0b9
#
_cell.length_a   1.000
_cell.length_b   1.000
_cell.length_c   1.000
_cell.angle_alpha   90.00
_cell.angle_beta   90.00
_cell.angle_gamma   90.00
#
_symmetry.space_group_name_H-M   'P 1'
#
loop_
_entity.id
_entity.type
_entity.pdbx_description
1 polymer ?
#
loop_
_entity_poly.entity_id
_entity_poly.type
_entity_poly.pdbx_seq_one_letter_code
_entity_poly.pdbx_strand_id
1 'polypeptide(L)'
;MKILIAKTAGFCMGVRRAVEMVLEAPDKHEGPICTYGPLIHNPQVLGLLEEKGITVCDRIPASGQGTVLIRAHGVPPQAKEGLREAGFKVIDATCPRVIRVQTIIRKHAAKGYASIIIGDRDHPEVVGLKGYAGNNGHVAATLEELQQLPRFEQAIIVAQTTQNTRLYDAIKAWAAAHVPHYKIYDTICDSTEKRQAEVQCLAAQVDAVVVVGGKESGNTQRLYEVARNSGKPAFHVETEEELDLDALGQFRQIGVTAGASTPNWQIKKVCRALESAPYRRIVGWRRTFYRLQRGLLLTNIYVALGAGGLSYAAMQLQGLRHFLPHGLVAMLYVLSMHLLNHLTGGDADRYNDPGRAHFYQRFKWPLAFMAIAGGAGGLGIALGAGLLPFGLLLVMSLLGLSYNLHILPPSLSGGRYRRIKDIPGSKTFLIAAAWGLEALRETESATSPEKPAPASRWWRSSPTSSSPARSAARVARCSTPTIRSTPSPS
;
A
#
# COMPACT_ATOMS: atom_id res chain seq x y z
N MET A 1 23.28 -2.20 -1.91
CA MET A 1 22.43 -2.16 -0.69
C MET A 1 21.20 -3.03 -0.94
N LYS A 2 20.90 -3.94 -0.04
CA LYS A 2 19.71 -4.81 -0.12
C LYS A 2 18.65 -4.28 0.84
N ILE A 3 17.42 -4.16 0.38
CA ILE A 3 16.30 -3.70 1.21
C ILE A 3 15.37 -4.88 1.49
N LEU A 4 15.07 -5.10 2.77
CA LEU A 4 14.10 -6.09 3.23
C LEU A 4 12.90 -5.34 3.81
N ILE A 5 11.72 -5.55 3.22
CA ILE A 5 10.49 -4.89 3.67
C ILE A 5 9.70 -5.87 4.54
N ALA A 6 9.28 -5.39 5.72
CA ALA A 6 8.40 -6.15 6.60
C ALA A 6 7.06 -6.45 5.91
N LYS A 7 6.56 -7.68 6.02
CA LYS A 7 5.28 -8.10 5.39
C LYS A 7 4.08 -7.38 5.98
N THR A 8 4.16 -7.03 7.26
CA THR A 8 3.10 -6.31 7.97
C THR A 8 3.16 -4.80 7.77
N ALA A 9 4.18 -4.25 7.07
CA ALA A 9 4.29 -2.82 6.81
C ALA A 9 3.07 -2.26 6.08
N GLY A 10 2.55 -1.13 6.54
CA GLY A 10 1.41 -0.45 5.90
C GLY A 10 0.10 -0.52 6.70
N PHE A 11 -1.00 -0.08 6.11
CA PHE A 11 -2.29 0.00 6.79
C PHE A 11 -2.73 -1.31 7.42
N CYS A 12 -3.11 -1.27 8.70
CA CYS A 12 -3.85 -2.37 9.31
C CYS A 12 -5.32 -2.37 8.83
N MET A 13 -6.04 -3.44 9.11
CA MET A 13 -7.46 -3.58 8.73
C MET A 13 -8.33 -2.43 9.27
N GLY A 14 -8.13 -2.04 10.54
CA GLY A 14 -8.91 -0.98 11.19
C GLY A 14 -8.69 0.39 10.55
N VAL A 15 -7.43 0.74 10.27
CA VAL A 15 -7.06 1.99 9.59
C VAL A 15 -7.57 1.98 8.14
N ARG A 16 -7.38 0.90 7.41
CA ARG A 16 -7.87 0.77 6.03
C ARG A 16 -9.37 1.02 5.98
N ARG A 17 -10.15 0.33 6.83
CA ARG A 17 -11.60 0.52 6.92
C ARG A 17 -11.97 1.98 7.19
N ALA A 18 -11.31 2.65 8.14
CA ALA A 18 -11.62 4.04 8.47
C ALA A 18 -11.33 4.99 7.30
N VAL A 19 -10.21 4.79 6.60
CA VAL A 19 -9.84 5.58 5.40
C VAL A 19 -10.82 5.33 4.26
N GLU A 20 -11.21 4.07 4.00
CA GLU A 20 -12.19 3.72 2.98
C GLU A 20 -13.55 4.38 3.28
N MET A 21 -14.03 4.30 4.53
CA MET A 21 -15.30 4.94 4.94
C MET A 21 -15.29 6.45 4.72
N VAL A 22 -14.18 7.12 5.02
CA VAL A 22 -14.05 8.58 4.83
C VAL A 22 -13.98 8.94 3.35
N LEU A 23 -13.23 8.19 2.54
CA LEU A 23 -13.12 8.44 1.10
C LEU A 23 -14.42 8.17 0.34
N GLU A 24 -15.27 7.27 0.82
CA GLU A 24 -16.57 6.97 0.25
C GLU A 24 -17.69 7.92 0.76
N ALA A 25 -17.43 8.67 1.83
CA ALA A 25 -18.45 9.52 2.45
C ALA A 25 -18.99 10.61 1.49
N PRO A 26 -18.16 11.29 0.65
CA PRO A 26 -18.69 12.27 -0.31
C PRO A 26 -19.65 11.69 -1.34
N ASP A 27 -19.51 10.42 -1.69
CA ASP A 27 -20.39 9.75 -2.66
C ASP A 27 -21.72 9.29 -2.04
N LYS A 28 -21.77 9.17 -0.70
CA LYS A 28 -22.91 8.61 0.05
C LYS A 28 -23.71 9.63 0.85
N HIS A 29 -23.15 10.81 1.06
CA HIS A 29 -23.72 11.82 1.94
C HIS A 29 -23.59 13.20 1.33
N GLU A 30 -24.65 13.97 1.42
CA GLU A 30 -24.71 15.37 0.99
C GLU A 30 -24.17 16.29 2.09
N GLY A 31 -23.67 17.46 1.67
CA GLY A 31 -23.18 18.52 2.54
C GLY A 31 -21.72 18.36 2.96
N PRO A 32 -21.22 19.20 3.86
CA PRO A 32 -19.85 19.20 4.32
C PRO A 32 -19.53 17.91 5.11
N ILE A 33 -18.32 17.40 4.89
CA ILE A 33 -17.83 16.20 5.57
C ILE A 33 -16.59 16.56 6.37
N CYS A 34 -16.60 16.18 7.65
CA CYS A 34 -15.41 16.32 8.48
C CYS A 34 -15.16 15.09 9.35
N THR A 35 -13.96 14.99 9.89
CA THR A 35 -13.60 13.99 10.90
C THR A 35 -13.50 14.67 12.25
N TYR A 36 -14.01 14.05 13.31
CA TYR A 36 -13.83 14.55 14.67
C TYR A 36 -12.48 14.12 15.22
N GLY A 37 -11.56 15.09 15.22
CA GLY A 37 -10.14 14.87 15.37
C GLY A 37 -9.50 14.21 14.14
N PRO A 38 -8.16 14.14 14.07
CA PRO A 38 -7.45 13.50 12.96
C PRO A 38 -7.87 12.04 12.82
N LEU A 39 -8.27 11.64 11.62
CA LEU A 39 -8.77 10.28 11.33
C LEU A 39 -7.79 9.20 11.80
N ILE A 40 -6.51 9.44 11.52
CA ILE A 40 -5.34 8.64 11.86
C ILE A 40 -4.15 9.56 12.06
N HIS A 41 -3.12 9.12 12.78
CA HIS A 41 -1.88 9.87 12.96
C HIS A 41 -0.95 9.68 11.76
N ASN A 42 -1.25 10.34 10.64
CA ASN A 42 -0.42 10.41 9.45
C ASN A 42 -0.71 11.71 8.68
N PRO A 43 0.18 12.73 8.77
CA PRO A 43 -0.04 14.04 8.14
C PRO A 43 -0.26 13.98 6.64
N GLN A 44 0.43 13.07 5.94
CA GLN A 44 0.33 12.93 4.48
C GLN A 44 -1.05 12.38 4.06
N VAL A 45 -1.65 11.53 4.89
CA VAL A 45 -3.02 11.05 4.64
C VAL A 45 -4.05 12.13 4.96
N LEU A 46 -3.83 12.90 6.03
CA LEU A 46 -4.72 14.01 6.37
C LEU A 46 -4.72 15.08 5.28
N GLY A 47 -3.55 15.46 4.75
CA GLY A 47 -3.45 16.40 3.63
C GLY A 47 -4.18 15.88 2.37
N LEU A 48 -4.12 14.57 2.10
CA LEU A 48 -4.90 13.95 1.01
C LEU A 48 -6.41 14.07 1.22
N LEU A 49 -6.88 13.92 2.46
CA LEU A 49 -8.30 14.07 2.78
C LEU A 49 -8.75 15.53 2.63
N GLU A 50 -7.92 16.47 3.04
CA GLU A 50 -8.16 17.90 2.89
C GLU A 50 -8.23 18.32 1.41
N GLU A 51 -7.33 17.82 0.55
CA GLU A 51 -7.39 17.99 -0.92
C GLU A 51 -8.74 17.51 -1.51
N LYS A 52 -9.41 16.57 -0.84
CA LYS A 52 -10.74 16.05 -1.22
C LYS A 52 -11.91 16.76 -0.56
N GLY A 53 -11.65 17.86 0.14
CA GLY A 53 -12.66 18.64 0.84
C GLY A 53 -13.14 18.04 2.16
N ILE A 54 -12.42 17.08 2.72
CA ILE A 54 -12.72 16.46 4.01
C ILE A 54 -11.86 17.13 5.08
N THR A 55 -12.48 17.90 5.97
CA THR A 55 -11.79 18.69 7.00
C THR A 55 -11.71 18.00 8.34
N VAL A 56 -10.86 18.49 9.24
CA VAL A 56 -10.77 18.01 10.62
C VAL A 56 -11.48 18.99 11.53
N CYS A 57 -12.37 18.49 12.39
CA CYS A 57 -13.06 19.26 13.42
C CYS A 57 -12.52 18.86 14.79
N ASP A 58 -11.92 19.76 15.54
CA ASP A 58 -11.37 19.48 16.87
C ASP A 58 -12.35 19.79 18.02
N ARG A 59 -13.40 20.56 17.74
CA ARG A 59 -14.41 20.97 18.71
C ARG A 59 -15.81 20.69 18.16
N ILE A 60 -16.74 20.39 19.06
CA ILE A 60 -18.16 20.26 18.72
C ILE A 60 -18.76 21.66 18.71
N PRO A 61 -19.25 22.15 17.55
CA PRO A 61 -19.90 23.45 17.48
C PRO A 61 -21.30 23.37 18.13
N ALA A 62 -21.84 24.52 18.53
CA ALA A 62 -23.18 24.59 19.13
C ALA A 62 -24.31 24.12 18.19
N SER A 63 -24.12 24.30 16.87
CA SER A 63 -24.99 23.75 15.83
C SER A 63 -24.15 23.38 14.62
N GLY A 64 -24.51 22.30 13.91
CA GLY A 64 -23.75 21.80 12.76
C GLY A 64 -24.65 21.19 11.72
N GLN A 65 -24.18 21.18 10.48
CA GLN A 65 -24.81 20.49 9.35
C GLN A 65 -23.80 19.61 8.64
N GLY A 66 -24.29 18.54 8.01
CA GLY A 66 -23.44 17.61 7.27
C GLY A 66 -23.08 16.36 8.05
N THR A 67 -21.98 15.72 7.64
CA THR A 67 -21.58 14.41 8.15
C THR A 67 -20.26 14.50 8.91
N VAL A 68 -20.22 13.96 10.13
CA VAL A 68 -19.01 13.84 10.95
C VAL A 68 -18.63 12.38 11.09
N LEU A 69 -17.40 12.05 10.73
CA LEU A 69 -16.86 10.72 10.96
C LEU A 69 -16.02 10.70 12.24
N ILE A 70 -16.29 9.72 13.09
CA ILE A 70 -15.47 9.49 14.29
C ILE A 70 -14.19 8.79 13.87
N ARG A 71 -13.05 9.31 14.33
CA ARG A 71 -11.71 8.78 14.05
C ARG A 71 -11.52 7.31 14.44
N ALA A 72 -10.53 6.64 13.84
CA ALA A 72 -10.23 5.22 14.08
C ALA A 72 -9.95 4.87 15.56
N HIS A 73 -9.44 5.81 16.34
CA HIS A 73 -9.13 5.68 17.76
C HIS A 73 -10.38 5.69 18.67
N GLY A 74 -11.53 6.07 18.13
CA GLY A 74 -12.74 6.32 18.90
C GLY A 74 -12.70 7.62 19.68
N VAL A 75 -13.80 7.88 20.38
CA VAL A 75 -14.02 9.07 21.21
C VAL A 75 -14.81 8.69 22.46
N PRO A 76 -14.82 9.53 23.53
CA PRO A 76 -15.69 9.33 24.67
C PRO A 76 -17.19 9.30 24.27
N PRO A 77 -18.07 8.60 25.00
CA PRO A 77 -19.51 8.56 24.71
C PRO A 77 -20.15 9.94 24.60
N GLN A 78 -19.78 10.85 25.51
CA GLN A 78 -20.27 12.22 25.56
C GLN A 78 -19.99 13.00 24.26
N ALA A 79 -18.83 12.78 23.66
CA ALA A 79 -18.49 13.42 22.39
C ALA A 79 -19.38 12.91 21.24
N LYS A 80 -19.76 11.61 21.24
CA LYS A 80 -20.71 11.07 20.27
C LYS A 80 -22.09 11.68 20.39
N GLU A 81 -22.54 11.83 21.62
CA GLU A 81 -23.83 12.40 21.96
C GLU A 81 -23.88 13.88 21.58
N GLY A 82 -22.89 14.66 22.02
CA GLY A 82 -22.79 16.08 21.70
C GLY A 82 -22.75 16.36 20.17
N LEU A 83 -22.08 15.52 19.37
CA LEU A 83 -22.11 15.64 17.92
C LEU A 83 -23.52 15.42 17.33
N ARG A 84 -24.29 14.48 17.89
CA ARG A 84 -25.68 14.23 17.44
C ARG A 84 -26.62 15.37 17.86
N GLU A 85 -26.47 15.84 19.10
CA GLU A 85 -27.24 16.96 19.64
C GLU A 85 -26.95 18.26 18.87
N ALA A 86 -25.74 18.47 18.40
CA ALA A 86 -25.37 19.56 17.52
C ALA A 86 -25.97 19.46 16.11
N GLY A 87 -26.61 18.34 15.73
CA GLY A 87 -27.31 18.16 14.45
C GLY A 87 -26.53 17.47 13.36
N PHE A 88 -25.33 16.93 13.67
CA PHE A 88 -24.55 16.20 12.68
C PHE A 88 -25.05 14.77 12.44
N LYS A 89 -24.94 14.30 11.19
CA LYS A 89 -24.99 12.87 10.89
C LYS A 89 -23.69 12.22 11.31
N VAL A 90 -23.70 11.40 12.36
CA VAL A 90 -22.48 10.80 12.92
C VAL A 90 -22.25 9.42 12.34
N ILE A 91 -21.09 9.21 11.70
CA ILE A 91 -20.62 7.92 11.20
C ILE A 91 -19.45 7.47 12.07
N ASP A 92 -19.52 6.24 12.60
CA ASP A 92 -18.49 5.72 13.50
C ASP A 92 -17.45 4.88 12.75
N ALA A 93 -16.28 5.47 12.50
CA ALA A 93 -15.14 4.79 11.90
C ALA A 93 -14.19 4.17 12.95
N THR A 94 -14.56 4.13 14.23
CA THR A 94 -13.77 3.50 15.30
C THR A 94 -13.39 2.07 14.94
N CYS A 95 -12.13 1.72 15.14
CA CYS A 95 -11.62 0.38 14.88
C CYS A 95 -12.38 -0.67 15.71
N PRO A 96 -12.82 -1.80 15.14
CA PRO A 96 -13.53 -2.86 15.88
C PRO A 96 -12.76 -3.38 17.10
N ARG A 97 -11.42 -3.38 17.05
CA ARG A 97 -10.58 -3.77 18.21
C ARG A 97 -10.69 -2.76 19.34
N VAL A 98 -10.74 -1.47 19.04
CA VAL A 98 -10.97 -0.41 20.02
C VAL A 98 -12.39 -0.51 20.60
N ILE A 99 -13.41 -0.73 19.76
CA ILE A 99 -14.80 -0.93 20.20
C ILE A 99 -14.91 -2.10 21.20
N ARG A 100 -14.15 -3.18 20.98
CA ARG A 100 -14.08 -4.31 21.93
C ARG A 100 -13.59 -3.84 23.29
N VAL A 101 -12.53 -3.05 23.35
CA VAL A 101 -12.00 -2.53 24.63
C VAL A 101 -12.99 -1.59 25.29
N GLN A 102 -13.60 -0.67 24.56
CA GLN A 102 -14.68 0.22 25.04
C GLN A 102 -15.83 -0.58 25.66
N THR A 103 -16.19 -1.69 25.01
CA THR A 103 -17.29 -2.56 25.50
C THR A 103 -16.92 -3.28 26.79
N ILE A 104 -15.68 -3.76 26.93
CA ILE A 104 -15.16 -4.39 28.16
C ILE A 104 -15.21 -3.38 29.32
N ILE A 105 -14.66 -2.18 29.09
CA ILE A 105 -14.63 -1.11 30.12
C ILE A 105 -16.06 -0.76 30.53
N ARG A 106 -16.96 -0.43 29.58
CA ARG A 106 -18.34 -0.05 29.85
C ARG A 106 -19.08 -1.12 30.67
N LYS A 107 -18.93 -2.41 30.28
CA LYS A 107 -19.59 -3.54 30.99
C LYS A 107 -19.14 -3.67 32.44
N HIS A 108 -17.87 -3.39 32.73
CA HIS A 108 -17.32 -3.51 34.09
C HIS A 108 -17.55 -2.25 34.89
N ALA A 109 -17.42 -1.07 34.31
CA ALA A 109 -17.75 0.19 34.94
C ALA A 109 -19.23 0.22 35.45
N ALA A 110 -20.16 -0.31 34.63
CA ALA A 110 -21.57 -0.46 35.06
C ALA A 110 -21.76 -1.40 36.25
N LYS A 111 -20.76 -2.21 36.63
CA LYS A 111 -20.74 -3.10 37.78
C LYS A 111 -19.91 -2.55 38.93
N GLY A 112 -19.43 -1.30 38.86
CA GLY A 112 -18.64 -0.65 39.86
C GLY A 112 -17.15 -0.97 39.87
N TYR A 113 -16.63 -1.74 38.87
CA TYR A 113 -15.20 -2.03 38.77
C TYR A 113 -14.40 -0.78 38.42
N ALA A 114 -13.24 -0.61 39.01
CA ALA A 114 -12.23 0.30 38.54
C ALA A 114 -11.66 -0.20 37.22
N SER A 115 -11.38 0.71 36.30
CA SER A 115 -10.79 0.38 35.00
C SER A 115 -9.39 0.96 34.92
N ILE A 116 -8.39 0.10 34.92
CA ILE A 116 -6.98 0.47 34.77
C ILE A 116 -6.60 0.28 33.34
N ILE A 117 -6.25 1.38 32.67
CA ILE A 117 -5.91 1.42 31.23
C ILE A 117 -4.39 1.60 31.13
N ILE A 118 -3.71 0.59 30.62
CA ILE A 118 -2.27 0.66 30.35
C ILE A 118 -2.06 1.31 29.00
N GLY A 119 -1.56 2.55 29.01
CA GLY A 119 -1.42 3.32 27.76
C GLY A 119 -0.92 4.74 27.99
N ASP A 120 -0.71 5.44 26.87
CA ASP A 120 -0.23 6.83 26.87
C ASP A 120 -1.39 7.77 27.23
N ARG A 121 -1.27 8.51 28.31
CA ARG A 121 -2.36 9.29 28.95
C ARG A 121 -3.08 10.24 27.99
N ASP A 122 -2.32 10.91 27.15
CA ASP A 122 -2.85 11.93 26.20
C ASP A 122 -3.20 11.35 24.83
N HIS A 123 -2.95 10.06 24.62
CA HIS A 123 -3.28 9.43 23.33
C HIS A 123 -4.80 9.38 23.14
N PRO A 124 -5.31 9.74 21.93
CA PRO A 124 -6.74 9.78 21.63
C PRO A 124 -7.53 8.53 21.95
N GLU A 125 -6.92 7.33 21.76
CA GLU A 125 -7.54 6.06 22.11
C GLU A 125 -7.73 5.96 23.63
N VAL A 126 -6.71 6.28 24.42
CA VAL A 126 -6.77 6.19 25.89
C VAL A 126 -7.76 7.19 26.47
N VAL A 127 -7.79 8.43 25.95
CA VAL A 127 -8.81 9.43 26.30
C VAL A 127 -10.21 8.90 26.01
N GLY A 128 -10.40 8.29 24.83
CA GLY A 128 -11.65 7.65 24.44
C GLY A 128 -12.05 6.53 25.40
N LEU A 129 -11.11 5.62 25.72
CA LEU A 129 -11.34 4.48 26.63
C LEU A 129 -11.69 4.96 28.04
N LYS A 130 -10.98 5.96 28.57
CA LYS A 130 -11.23 6.54 29.90
C LYS A 130 -12.65 7.09 30.02
N GLY A 131 -13.17 7.70 28.95
CA GLY A 131 -14.56 8.20 28.91
C GLY A 131 -15.61 7.11 29.12
N TYR A 132 -15.34 5.86 28.78
CA TYR A 132 -16.23 4.72 29.04
C TYR A 132 -16.14 4.19 30.47
N ALA A 133 -15.09 4.52 31.21
CA ALA A 133 -14.91 4.14 32.62
C ALA A 133 -15.55 5.13 33.59
N GLY A 134 -15.92 6.33 33.13
CA GLY A 134 -16.41 7.41 33.98
C GLY A 134 -15.36 7.83 35.03
N ASN A 135 -15.82 8.06 36.27
CA ASN A 135 -14.94 8.50 37.38
C ASN A 135 -13.96 7.42 37.87
N ASN A 136 -14.23 6.16 37.55
CA ASN A 136 -13.39 5.02 38.00
C ASN A 136 -12.32 4.61 36.97
N GLY A 137 -11.98 5.50 36.04
CA GLY A 137 -10.98 5.28 35.02
C GLY A 137 -9.59 5.78 35.41
N HIS A 138 -8.62 4.88 35.52
CA HIS A 138 -7.23 5.13 35.85
C HIS A 138 -6.33 4.79 34.69
N VAL A 139 -5.28 5.58 34.47
CA VAL A 139 -4.32 5.37 33.35
C VAL A 139 -2.94 5.23 33.94
N ALA A 140 -2.19 4.22 33.52
CA ALA A 140 -0.79 4.03 33.82
C ALA A 140 0.00 3.75 32.56
N ALA A 141 1.07 4.47 32.31
CA ALA A 141 1.93 4.28 31.15
C ALA A 141 3.00 3.22 31.39
N THR A 142 3.41 3.02 32.62
CA THR A 142 4.48 2.10 33.03
C THR A 142 4.05 1.20 34.20
N LEU A 143 4.88 0.21 34.52
CA LEU A 143 4.65 -0.67 35.68
C LEU A 143 4.76 0.11 36.98
N GLU A 144 5.67 1.05 37.06
CA GLU A 144 5.89 1.90 38.25
C GLU A 144 4.67 2.79 38.54
N GLU A 145 4.09 3.39 37.48
CA GLU A 145 2.83 4.15 37.62
C GLU A 145 1.67 3.26 38.06
N LEU A 146 1.59 2.04 37.55
CA LEU A 146 0.57 1.08 37.95
C LEU A 146 0.70 0.75 39.46
N GLN A 147 1.93 0.57 39.95
CA GLN A 147 2.21 0.28 41.37
C GLN A 147 1.84 1.42 42.33
N GLN A 148 1.82 2.66 41.80
CA GLN A 148 1.44 3.85 42.58
C GLN A 148 -0.06 4.08 42.68
N LEU A 149 -0.86 3.37 41.87
CA LEU A 149 -2.31 3.48 41.92
C LEU A 149 -2.86 2.92 43.26
N PRO A 150 -3.98 3.47 43.75
CA PRO A 150 -4.65 2.92 44.92
C PRO A 150 -5.08 1.47 44.67
N ARG A 151 -5.18 0.67 45.71
CA ARG A 151 -5.74 -0.68 45.64
C ARG A 151 -7.26 -0.59 45.55
N PHE A 152 -7.83 -1.34 44.61
CA PHE A 152 -9.27 -1.42 44.38
C PHE A 152 -9.80 -2.77 44.87
N GLU A 153 -11.01 -2.81 45.40
CA GLU A 153 -11.68 -4.08 45.71
C GLU A 153 -11.93 -4.91 44.44
N GLN A 154 -12.34 -4.23 43.36
CA GLN A 154 -12.59 -4.85 42.08
C GLN A 154 -12.03 -3.95 40.96
N ALA A 155 -11.18 -4.50 40.13
CA ALA A 155 -10.65 -3.78 38.98
C ALA A 155 -10.50 -4.68 37.76
N ILE A 156 -10.48 -4.01 36.60
CA ILE A 156 -10.02 -4.61 35.37
C ILE A 156 -8.74 -3.92 34.89
N ILE A 157 -7.87 -4.69 34.24
CA ILE A 157 -6.68 -4.17 33.56
C ILE A 157 -6.86 -4.42 32.07
N VAL A 158 -6.78 -3.35 31.28
CA VAL A 158 -6.80 -3.37 29.82
C VAL A 158 -5.63 -2.57 29.28
N ALA A 159 -5.16 -2.87 28.08
CA ALA A 159 -4.12 -2.11 27.40
C ALA A 159 -4.69 -1.31 26.22
N GLN A 160 -4.08 -0.18 25.93
CA GLN A 160 -4.18 0.49 24.63
C GLN A 160 -3.83 -0.51 23.53
N THR A 161 -4.60 -0.54 22.44
CA THR A 161 -4.46 -1.59 21.40
C THR A 161 -3.10 -1.61 20.71
N THR A 162 -2.34 -0.51 20.80
CA THR A 162 -1.00 -0.35 20.24
C THR A 162 0.14 -0.44 21.25
N GLN A 163 -0.15 -0.87 22.48
CA GLN A 163 0.84 -0.90 23.57
C GLN A 163 1.98 -1.91 23.30
N ASN A 164 3.10 -1.71 23.99
CA ASN A 164 4.24 -2.61 23.94
C ASN A 164 3.89 -3.95 24.59
N THR A 165 4.08 -5.04 23.84
CA THR A 165 3.73 -6.40 24.29
C THR A 165 4.55 -6.83 25.49
N ARG A 166 5.87 -6.55 25.51
CA ARG A 166 6.75 -6.92 26.64
C ARG A 166 6.38 -6.20 27.93
N LEU A 167 6.04 -4.90 27.82
CA LEU A 167 5.57 -4.14 28.98
C LEU A 167 4.28 -4.73 29.52
N TYR A 168 3.33 -5.06 28.64
CA TYR A 168 2.05 -5.60 29.06
C TYR A 168 2.17 -7.00 29.66
N ASP A 169 3.07 -7.82 29.15
CA ASP A 169 3.38 -9.14 29.72
C ASP A 169 4.02 -9.02 31.13
N ALA A 170 4.91 -8.05 31.31
CA ALA A 170 5.46 -7.75 32.67
C ALA A 170 4.37 -7.29 33.64
N ILE A 171 3.43 -6.45 33.16
CA ILE A 171 2.27 -6.00 33.94
C ILE A 171 1.35 -7.18 34.31
N LYS A 172 1.08 -8.09 33.36
CA LYS A 172 0.28 -9.30 33.63
C LYS A 172 0.94 -10.18 34.71
N ALA A 173 2.25 -10.40 34.63
CA ALA A 173 3.00 -11.19 35.56
C ALA A 173 2.99 -10.54 36.97
N TRP A 174 3.21 -9.22 37.04
CA TRP A 174 3.13 -8.48 38.28
C TRP A 174 1.74 -8.53 38.92
N ALA A 175 0.69 -8.31 38.11
CA ALA A 175 -0.67 -8.30 38.60
C ALA A 175 -1.12 -9.68 39.11
N ALA A 176 -0.71 -10.76 38.46
CA ALA A 176 -0.98 -12.12 38.90
C ALA A 176 -0.36 -12.41 40.29
N ALA A 177 0.82 -11.82 40.59
CA ALA A 177 1.49 -11.99 41.88
C ALA A 177 0.95 -11.09 43.00
N HIS A 178 0.53 -9.84 42.67
CA HIS A 178 0.24 -8.83 43.68
C HIS A 178 -1.26 -8.48 43.84
N VAL A 179 -2.04 -8.68 42.77
CA VAL A 179 -3.49 -8.36 42.72
C VAL A 179 -4.26 -9.44 41.95
N PRO A 180 -4.20 -10.73 42.37
CA PRO A 180 -4.76 -11.85 41.59
C PRO A 180 -6.28 -11.78 41.44
N HIS A 181 -6.98 -10.94 42.18
CA HIS A 181 -8.42 -10.71 42.10
C HIS A 181 -8.81 -9.72 40.97
N TYR A 182 -7.83 -9.01 40.36
CA TYR A 182 -8.11 -8.15 39.22
C TYR A 182 -8.31 -8.99 37.94
N LYS A 183 -9.23 -8.56 37.10
CA LYS A 183 -9.49 -9.21 35.79
C LYS A 183 -8.63 -8.56 34.72
N ILE A 184 -7.75 -9.35 34.14
CA ILE A 184 -6.83 -8.88 33.09
C ILE A 184 -7.37 -9.31 31.73
N TYR A 185 -7.41 -8.39 30.77
CA TYR A 185 -7.89 -8.63 29.41
C TYR A 185 -6.79 -8.38 28.40
N ASP A 186 -6.52 -9.38 27.54
CA ASP A 186 -5.63 -9.20 26.39
C ASP A 186 -6.32 -8.34 25.34
N THR A 187 -5.95 -7.06 25.32
CA THR A 187 -6.56 -6.06 24.44
C THR A 187 -5.59 -5.46 23.44
N ILE A 188 -4.31 -5.82 23.49
CA ILE A 188 -3.35 -5.50 22.43
C ILE A 188 -3.84 -6.12 21.13
N CYS A 189 -3.77 -5.36 20.04
CA CYS A 189 -4.25 -5.82 18.73
C CYS A 189 -3.29 -6.85 18.13
N ASP A 190 -3.81 -7.96 17.61
CA ASP A 190 -3.02 -8.99 16.88
C ASP A 190 -2.11 -8.39 15.78
N SER A 191 -2.58 -7.30 15.15
CA SER A 191 -1.77 -6.57 14.16
C SER A 191 -0.56 -5.90 14.80
N THR A 192 -0.69 -5.40 16.03
CA THR A 192 0.39 -4.80 16.81
C THR A 192 1.41 -5.85 17.23
N GLU A 193 0.95 -6.97 17.80
CA GLU A 193 1.81 -8.09 18.21
C GLU A 193 2.63 -8.61 17.04
N LYS A 194 1.97 -8.91 15.90
CA LYS A 194 2.64 -9.40 14.69
C LYS A 194 3.70 -8.43 14.17
N ARG A 195 3.42 -7.11 14.20
CA ARG A 195 4.37 -6.09 13.77
C ARG A 195 5.58 -6.00 14.69
N GLN A 196 5.36 -5.97 15.99
CA GLN A 196 6.46 -5.93 16.97
C GLN A 196 7.34 -7.17 16.87
N ALA A 197 6.75 -8.37 16.76
CA ALA A 197 7.49 -9.61 16.55
C ALA A 197 8.26 -9.60 15.21
N GLU A 198 7.64 -9.12 14.13
CA GLU A 198 8.30 -9.06 12.82
C GLU A 198 9.47 -8.08 12.81
N VAL A 199 9.37 -6.93 13.50
CA VAL A 199 10.48 -5.97 13.62
C VAL A 199 11.68 -6.60 14.33
N GLN A 200 11.47 -7.40 15.38
CA GLN A 200 12.54 -8.12 16.04
C GLN A 200 13.23 -9.13 15.11
N CYS A 201 12.43 -9.91 14.37
CA CYS A 201 12.96 -10.83 13.36
C CYS A 201 13.69 -10.10 12.22
N LEU A 202 13.17 -8.96 11.77
CA LEU A 202 13.78 -8.15 10.72
C LEU A 202 15.12 -7.59 11.18
N ALA A 203 15.17 -7.02 12.40
CA ALA A 203 16.38 -6.44 12.98
C ALA A 203 17.52 -7.46 13.10
N ALA A 204 17.21 -8.74 13.37
CA ALA A 204 18.20 -9.81 13.41
C ALA A 204 18.83 -10.12 12.03
N GLN A 205 18.19 -9.73 10.93
CA GLN A 205 18.60 -10.06 9.56
C GLN A 205 19.27 -8.91 8.80
N VAL A 206 19.29 -7.71 9.40
CA VAL A 206 19.73 -6.48 8.72
C VAL A 206 20.77 -5.73 9.55
N ASP A 207 21.44 -4.78 8.91
CA ASP A 207 22.44 -3.93 9.55
C ASP A 207 21.81 -2.70 10.22
N ALA A 208 20.69 -2.20 9.66
CA ALA A 208 19.93 -1.07 10.19
C ALA A 208 18.44 -1.22 9.87
N VAL A 209 17.58 -0.58 10.66
CA VAL A 209 16.12 -0.60 10.49
C VAL A 209 15.60 0.82 10.25
N VAL A 210 14.80 0.99 9.21
CA VAL A 210 14.04 2.22 8.93
C VAL A 210 12.57 1.97 9.24
N VAL A 211 12.01 2.76 10.15
CA VAL A 211 10.60 2.73 10.55
C VAL A 211 9.90 3.92 9.91
N VAL A 212 8.92 3.65 9.04
CA VAL A 212 8.20 4.68 8.28
C VAL A 212 6.86 4.95 8.90
N GLY A 213 6.52 6.23 9.11
CA GLY A 213 5.20 6.66 9.57
C GLY A 213 5.22 7.85 10.50
N GLY A 214 4.04 8.37 10.81
CA GLY A 214 3.87 9.59 11.61
C GLY A 214 4.53 9.51 12.97
N LYS A 215 5.22 10.59 13.36
CA LYS A 215 5.93 10.68 14.65
C LYS A 215 4.97 10.63 15.84
N GLU A 216 3.74 11.10 15.64
CA GLU A 216 2.69 11.06 16.66
C GLU A 216 1.89 9.74 16.69
N SER A 217 2.21 8.81 15.79
CA SER A 217 1.55 7.51 15.76
C SER A 217 2.12 6.58 16.84
N GLY A 218 1.34 6.28 17.89
CA GLY A 218 1.75 5.39 18.97
C GLY A 218 2.24 4.03 18.46
N ASN A 219 1.57 3.42 17.46
CA ASN A 219 2.07 2.18 16.88
C ASN A 219 3.44 2.35 16.20
N THR A 220 3.69 3.47 15.49
CA THR A 220 4.97 3.71 14.82
C THR A 220 6.08 3.94 15.84
N GLN A 221 5.82 4.70 16.90
CA GLN A 221 6.75 4.92 17.99
C GLN A 221 7.14 3.60 18.66
N ARG A 222 6.17 2.72 18.94
CA ARG A 222 6.45 1.39 19.56
C ARG A 222 7.31 0.52 18.64
N LEU A 223 7.08 0.54 17.31
CA LEU A 223 7.93 -0.19 16.37
C LEU A 223 9.36 0.36 16.34
N TYR A 224 9.51 1.68 16.44
CA TYR A 224 10.82 2.32 16.53
C TYR A 224 11.55 1.95 17.85
N GLU A 225 10.86 1.95 18.98
CA GLU A 225 11.40 1.49 20.27
C GLU A 225 11.87 0.03 20.19
N VAL A 226 11.04 -0.85 19.61
CA VAL A 226 11.40 -2.26 19.43
C VAL A 226 12.64 -2.41 18.52
N ALA A 227 12.73 -1.63 17.47
CA ALA A 227 13.89 -1.62 16.57
C ALA A 227 15.16 -1.13 17.32
N ARG A 228 15.09 -0.01 18.06
CA ARG A 228 16.19 0.50 18.88
C ARG A 228 16.68 -0.52 19.92
N ASN A 229 15.73 -1.16 20.60
CA ASN A 229 16.03 -2.13 21.66
C ASN A 229 16.61 -3.45 21.12
N SER A 230 16.64 -3.64 19.78
CA SER A 230 17.30 -4.78 19.13
C SER A 230 18.84 -4.62 19.05
N GLY A 231 19.38 -3.48 19.45
CA GLY A 231 20.82 -3.16 19.36
C GLY A 231 21.29 -2.79 17.94
N LYS A 232 20.36 -2.58 17.00
CA LYS A 232 20.69 -2.12 15.64
C LYS A 232 20.40 -0.63 15.49
N PRO A 233 21.15 0.09 14.62
CA PRO A 233 20.81 1.44 14.23
C PRO A 233 19.37 1.48 13.69
N ALA A 234 18.54 2.33 14.30
CA ALA A 234 17.13 2.49 13.93
C ALA A 234 16.86 3.95 13.57
N PHE A 235 16.13 4.16 12.47
CA PHE A 235 15.77 5.47 11.95
C PHE A 235 14.25 5.56 11.85
N HIS A 236 13.68 6.63 12.39
CA HIS A 236 12.24 6.91 12.26
C HIS A 236 12.04 8.07 11.31
N VAL A 237 11.30 7.86 10.24
CA VAL A 237 11.06 8.86 9.19
C VAL A 237 9.58 8.91 8.81
N GLU A 238 9.05 10.11 8.59
CA GLU A 238 7.72 10.31 8.04
C GLU A 238 7.76 10.29 6.52
N THR A 239 8.77 10.93 5.92
CA THR A 239 8.91 11.07 4.47
C THR A 239 10.30 10.61 4.00
N GLU A 240 10.45 10.45 2.69
CA GLU A 240 11.72 10.14 2.06
C GLU A 240 12.76 11.25 2.19
N GLU A 241 12.33 12.47 2.49
CA GLU A 241 13.19 13.66 2.63
C GLU A 241 13.96 13.65 3.96
N GLU A 242 13.41 12.98 4.98
CA GLU A 242 14.04 12.84 6.29
C GLU A 242 15.14 11.76 6.32
N LEU A 243 15.33 11.02 5.22
CA LEU A 243 16.36 9.99 5.14
C LEU A 243 17.75 10.60 5.06
N ASP A 244 18.60 10.31 6.04
CA ASP A 244 20.04 10.51 5.91
C ASP A 244 20.63 9.40 5.03
N LEU A 245 20.63 9.65 3.71
CA LEU A 245 21.08 8.68 2.72
C LEU A 245 22.60 8.45 2.78
N ASP A 246 23.37 9.38 3.36
CA ASP A 246 24.81 9.23 3.52
C ASP A 246 25.13 8.33 4.72
N ALA A 247 24.44 8.50 5.84
CA ALA A 247 24.53 7.58 6.97
C ALA A 247 24.00 6.19 6.62
N LEU A 248 22.88 6.10 5.92
CA LEU A 248 22.28 4.83 5.50
C LEU A 248 23.09 4.11 4.41
N GLY A 249 23.80 4.84 3.59
CA GLY A 249 24.62 4.29 2.49
C GLY A 249 25.80 3.41 2.93
N GLN A 250 26.17 3.40 4.21
CA GLN A 250 27.22 2.53 4.77
C GLN A 250 26.73 1.10 5.02
N PHE A 251 25.41 0.88 5.16
CA PHE A 251 24.86 -0.42 5.45
C PHE A 251 24.65 -1.27 4.18
N ARG A 252 24.91 -2.56 4.29
CA ARG A 252 24.69 -3.52 3.20
C ARG A 252 23.26 -3.97 3.08
N GLN A 253 22.60 -4.16 4.24
CA GLN A 253 21.20 -4.60 4.32
C GLN A 253 20.41 -3.68 5.23
N ILE A 254 19.33 -3.14 4.73
CA ILE A 254 18.41 -2.26 5.48
C ILE A 254 17.05 -2.92 5.55
N GLY A 255 16.52 -3.01 6.77
CA GLY A 255 15.15 -3.41 7.02
C GLY A 255 14.21 -2.20 6.98
N VAL A 256 13.11 -2.30 6.26
CA VAL A 256 12.07 -1.27 6.24
C VAL A 256 10.80 -1.84 6.84
N THR A 257 10.30 -1.19 7.87
CA THR A 257 8.98 -1.46 8.46
C THR A 257 8.16 -0.18 8.48
N ALA A 258 6.87 -0.28 8.75
CA ALA A 258 6.01 0.89 8.78
C ALA A 258 4.86 0.74 9.78
N GLY A 259 4.43 1.88 10.33
CA GLY A 259 3.30 1.97 11.22
C GLY A 259 1.97 1.52 10.58
N ALA A 260 1.01 1.19 11.43
CA ALA A 260 -0.34 0.77 11.02
C ALA A 260 -1.14 1.89 10.31
N SER A 261 -0.72 3.13 10.46
CA SER A 261 -1.29 4.34 9.82
C SER A 261 -0.52 4.81 8.59
N THR A 262 0.46 4.04 8.10
CA THR A 262 1.32 4.41 6.98
C THR A 262 0.83 3.79 5.68
N PRO A 263 0.50 4.56 4.64
CA PRO A 263 0.06 4.01 3.36
C PRO A 263 1.21 3.41 2.55
N ASN A 264 0.90 2.44 1.68
CA ASN A 264 1.90 1.76 0.87
C ASN A 264 2.69 2.69 -0.06
N TRP A 265 2.07 3.78 -0.54
CA TRP A 265 2.76 4.73 -1.43
C TRP A 265 3.89 5.47 -0.69
N GLN A 266 3.71 5.79 0.60
CA GLN A 266 4.74 6.41 1.44
C GLN A 266 5.90 5.45 1.67
N ILE A 267 5.61 4.18 1.99
CA ILE A 267 6.64 3.12 2.12
C ILE A 267 7.44 2.97 0.83
N LYS A 268 6.75 2.93 -0.32
CA LYS A 268 7.39 2.84 -1.63
C LYS A 268 8.29 4.04 -1.93
N LYS A 269 7.90 5.26 -1.54
CA LYS A 269 8.75 6.45 -1.71
C LYS A 269 10.05 6.33 -0.92
N VAL A 270 9.96 5.93 0.35
CA VAL A 270 11.12 5.70 1.22
C VAL A 270 12.01 4.59 0.65
N CYS A 271 11.44 3.46 0.24
CA CYS A 271 12.22 2.37 -0.37
C CYS A 271 12.96 2.82 -1.64
N ARG A 272 12.31 3.59 -2.51
CA ARG A 272 12.96 4.13 -3.73
C ARG A 272 14.07 5.11 -3.41
N ALA A 273 13.90 5.95 -2.39
CA ALA A 273 14.95 6.84 -1.95
C ALA A 273 16.17 6.05 -1.47
N LEU A 274 15.95 5.01 -0.65
CA LEU A 274 16.99 4.08 -0.21
C LEU A 274 17.66 3.36 -1.38
N GLU A 275 16.89 2.83 -2.33
CA GLU A 275 17.41 2.18 -3.54
C GLU A 275 18.29 3.13 -4.37
N SER A 276 17.98 4.43 -4.35
CA SER A 276 18.75 5.45 -5.07
C SER A 276 20.06 5.86 -4.37
N ALA A 277 20.20 5.60 -3.07
CA ALA A 277 21.36 6.01 -2.28
C ALA A 277 22.71 5.51 -2.84
N PRO A 278 22.88 4.23 -3.24
CA PRO A 278 24.13 3.75 -3.83
C PRO A 278 24.47 4.48 -5.13
N TYR A 279 23.47 4.91 -5.90
CA TYR A 279 23.65 5.57 -7.19
C TYR A 279 24.02 7.04 -7.07
N ARG A 280 23.79 7.68 -5.93
CA ARG A 280 24.30 9.05 -5.67
C ARG A 280 25.84 9.12 -5.67
N ARG A 281 26.49 8.04 -5.26
CA ARG A 281 27.96 7.91 -5.25
C ARG A 281 28.58 7.46 -6.58
N ILE A 282 27.73 7.08 -7.56
CA ILE A 282 28.21 6.67 -8.88
C ILE A 282 28.53 7.90 -9.71
N VAL A 283 29.78 8.02 -10.15
CA VAL A 283 30.30 9.12 -10.97
C VAL A 283 30.60 8.58 -12.39
N GLY A 284 30.62 9.47 -13.38
CA GLY A 284 31.02 9.15 -14.75
C GLY A 284 29.98 8.38 -15.56
N TRP A 285 30.45 7.55 -16.53
CA TRP A 285 29.64 6.86 -17.51
C TRP A 285 28.54 5.93 -16.88
N ARG A 286 28.84 5.35 -15.72
CA ARG A 286 27.88 4.50 -14.97
C ARG A 286 26.63 5.28 -14.58
N ARG A 287 26.76 6.56 -14.20
CA ARG A 287 25.61 7.44 -13.89
C ARG A 287 24.76 7.70 -15.13
N THR A 288 25.41 7.91 -16.28
CA THR A 288 24.72 8.11 -17.55
C THR A 288 23.98 6.86 -17.97
N PHE A 289 24.62 5.69 -17.88
CA PHE A 289 24.00 4.41 -18.17
C PHE A 289 22.78 4.12 -17.28
N TYR A 290 22.89 4.37 -15.98
CA TYR A 290 21.75 4.24 -15.05
C TYR A 290 20.61 5.18 -15.41
N ARG A 291 20.88 6.44 -15.74
CA ARG A 291 19.86 7.40 -16.19
C ARG A 291 19.17 6.93 -17.47
N LEU A 292 19.92 6.42 -18.42
CA LEU A 292 19.40 5.86 -19.66
C LEU A 292 18.50 4.66 -19.37
N GLN A 293 18.99 3.69 -18.59
CA GLN A 293 18.21 2.51 -18.20
C GLN A 293 16.92 2.89 -17.48
N ARG A 294 16.99 3.84 -16.54
CA ARG A 294 15.80 4.37 -15.85
C ARG A 294 14.82 5.06 -16.82
N GLY A 295 15.33 5.83 -17.77
CA GLY A 295 14.53 6.45 -18.83
C GLY A 295 13.78 5.40 -19.67
N LEU A 296 14.48 4.37 -20.12
CA LEU A 296 13.90 3.26 -20.89
C LEU A 296 12.80 2.51 -20.10
N LEU A 297 12.98 2.33 -18.79
CA LEU A 297 11.98 1.71 -17.93
C LEU A 297 10.77 2.62 -17.70
N LEU A 298 10.99 3.91 -17.44
CA LEU A 298 9.90 4.87 -17.19
C LEU A 298 9.04 5.11 -18.43
N THR A 299 9.65 5.13 -19.61
CA THR A 299 8.95 5.31 -20.90
C THR A 299 8.32 4.03 -21.43
N ASN A 300 8.48 2.89 -20.75
CA ASN A 300 8.04 1.56 -21.20
C ASN A 300 8.66 1.11 -22.56
N ILE A 301 9.79 1.68 -22.98
CA ILE A 301 10.50 1.24 -24.20
C ILE A 301 10.92 -0.23 -24.09
N TYR A 302 11.29 -0.72 -22.89
CA TYR A 302 11.56 -2.16 -22.69
C TYR A 302 10.34 -3.05 -22.98
N VAL A 303 9.14 -2.59 -22.64
CA VAL A 303 7.90 -3.33 -22.93
C VAL A 303 7.65 -3.35 -24.44
N ALA A 304 7.87 -2.23 -25.11
CA ALA A 304 7.75 -2.14 -26.55
C ALA A 304 8.77 -3.07 -27.27
N LEU A 305 10.03 -3.08 -26.83
CA LEU A 305 11.05 -4.02 -27.34
C LEU A 305 10.63 -5.48 -27.11
N GLY A 306 10.03 -5.78 -25.95
CA GLY A 306 9.46 -7.10 -25.66
C GLY A 306 8.35 -7.49 -26.60
N ALA A 307 7.47 -6.55 -26.97
CA ALA A 307 6.43 -6.78 -27.98
C ALA A 307 7.03 -7.13 -29.36
N GLY A 308 8.06 -6.40 -29.80
CA GLY A 308 8.79 -6.74 -31.02
C GLY A 308 9.44 -8.12 -30.96
N GLY A 309 10.05 -8.46 -29.80
CA GLY A 309 10.63 -9.80 -29.61
C GLY A 309 9.59 -10.93 -29.65
N LEU A 310 8.41 -10.70 -29.08
CA LEU A 310 7.31 -11.66 -29.12
C LEU A 310 6.76 -11.82 -30.54
N SER A 311 6.59 -10.71 -31.27
CA SER A 311 6.21 -10.73 -32.70
C SER A 311 7.23 -11.51 -33.53
N TYR A 312 8.54 -11.30 -33.29
CA TYR A 312 9.59 -12.09 -33.95
C TYR A 312 9.48 -13.59 -33.65
N ALA A 313 9.27 -13.95 -32.39
CA ALA A 313 9.13 -15.37 -32.01
C ALA A 313 7.89 -16.00 -32.66
N ALA A 314 6.75 -15.30 -32.69
CA ALA A 314 5.54 -15.75 -33.31
C ALA A 314 5.73 -15.98 -34.81
N MET A 315 6.39 -15.06 -35.51
CA MET A 315 6.69 -15.19 -36.93
C MET A 315 7.63 -16.35 -37.26
N GLN A 316 8.65 -16.58 -36.44
CA GLN A 316 9.55 -17.72 -36.58
C GLN A 316 8.81 -19.05 -36.46
N LEU A 317 7.88 -19.15 -35.51
CA LEU A 317 7.05 -20.34 -35.29
C LEU A 317 6.11 -20.61 -36.52
N GLN A 318 5.70 -19.54 -37.23
CA GLN A 318 4.81 -19.63 -38.37
C GLN A 318 5.56 -19.70 -39.71
N GLY A 319 6.89 -19.64 -39.71
CA GLY A 319 7.72 -19.71 -40.89
C GLY A 319 7.65 -18.47 -41.82
N LEU A 320 7.23 -17.31 -41.29
CA LEU A 320 7.11 -16.06 -42.02
C LEU A 320 8.46 -15.37 -42.20
N ARG A 321 8.69 -14.70 -43.36
CA ARG A 321 10.00 -14.13 -43.71
C ARG A 321 10.14 -12.62 -43.47
N HIS A 322 9.05 -11.86 -43.37
CA HIS A 322 9.09 -10.38 -43.33
C HIS A 322 8.81 -9.83 -41.93
N PHE A 323 9.76 -9.98 -41.02
CA PHE A 323 9.62 -9.54 -39.60
C PHE A 323 9.49 -8.02 -39.45
N LEU A 324 10.27 -7.23 -40.19
CA LEU A 324 10.51 -5.83 -39.81
C LEU A 324 9.23 -4.97 -39.77
N PRO A 325 8.29 -5.00 -40.72
CA PRO A 325 7.06 -4.21 -40.62
C PRO A 325 6.18 -4.62 -39.41
N HIS A 326 6.01 -5.92 -39.21
CA HIS A 326 5.14 -6.45 -38.16
C HIS A 326 5.71 -6.17 -36.77
N GLY A 327 7.02 -6.41 -36.55
CA GLY A 327 7.69 -6.09 -35.33
C GLY A 327 7.67 -4.60 -35.01
N LEU A 328 7.86 -3.73 -36.01
CA LEU A 328 7.75 -2.28 -35.82
C LEU A 328 6.34 -1.84 -35.43
N VAL A 329 5.29 -2.38 -36.07
CA VAL A 329 3.90 -2.08 -35.74
C VAL A 329 3.62 -2.48 -34.27
N ALA A 330 4.02 -3.69 -33.85
CA ALA A 330 3.86 -4.15 -32.48
C ALA A 330 4.56 -3.24 -31.46
N MET A 331 5.82 -2.89 -31.73
CA MET A 331 6.62 -2.00 -30.88
C MET A 331 6.01 -0.61 -30.77
N LEU A 332 5.65 0.00 -31.90
CA LEU A 332 5.13 1.37 -31.97
C LEU A 332 3.75 1.47 -31.32
N TYR A 333 2.88 0.47 -31.55
CA TYR A 333 1.57 0.38 -30.93
C TYR A 333 1.67 0.29 -29.40
N VAL A 334 2.46 -0.68 -28.90
CA VAL A 334 2.63 -0.88 -27.45
C VAL A 334 3.24 0.36 -26.79
N LEU A 335 4.26 0.97 -27.42
CA LEU A 335 4.88 2.20 -26.91
C LEU A 335 3.87 3.34 -26.84
N SER A 336 3.13 3.58 -27.94
CA SER A 336 2.12 4.64 -28.04
C SER A 336 1.04 4.46 -26.96
N MET A 337 0.43 3.27 -26.86
CA MET A 337 -0.64 3.01 -25.92
C MET A 337 -0.19 3.14 -24.45
N HIS A 338 1.01 2.64 -24.11
CA HIS A 338 1.53 2.80 -22.76
C HIS A 338 1.80 4.25 -22.38
N LEU A 339 2.40 5.03 -23.31
CA LEU A 339 2.64 6.46 -23.07
C LEU A 339 1.33 7.23 -22.91
N LEU A 340 0.35 7.03 -23.80
CA LEU A 340 -0.95 7.68 -23.74
C LEU A 340 -1.70 7.32 -22.46
N ASN A 341 -1.71 6.05 -22.06
CA ASN A 341 -2.33 5.62 -20.82
C ASN A 341 -1.74 6.31 -19.57
N HIS A 342 -0.43 6.51 -19.53
CA HIS A 342 0.20 7.24 -18.41
C HIS A 342 -0.01 8.76 -18.49
N LEU A 343 -0.07 9.33 -19.69
CA LEU A 343 -0.36 10.75 -19.89
C LEU A 343 -1.82 11.12 -19.52
N THR A 344 -2.75 10.17 -19.71
CA THR A 344 -4.19 10.34 -19.44
C THR A 344 -4.64 9.70 -18.12
N GLY A 345 -3.76 8.98 -17.41
CA GLY A 345 -4.08 8.11 -16.28
C GLY A 345 -4.62 8.80 -15.02
N GLY A 346 -4.50 10.13 -14.91
CA GLY A 346 -5.08 10.92 -13.81
C GLY A 346 -4.40 10.71 -12.44
N ASP A 347 -5.08 11.15 -11.37
CA ASP A 347 -4.54 11.26 -10.00
C ASP A 347 -4.08 9.95 -9.37
N ALA A 348 -4.64 8.81 -9.79
CA ALA A 348 -4.27 7.50 -9.23
C ALA A 348 -2.78 7.17 -9.42
N ASP A 349 -2.18 7.56 -10.56
CA ASP A 349 -0.75 7.34 -10.81
C ASP A 349 0.13 8.23 -9.93
N ARG A 350 -0.35 9.40 -9.53
CA ARG A 350 0.34 10.34 -8.63
C ARG A 350 0.60 9.70 -7.26
N TYR A 351 -0.35 8.88 -6.78
CA TYR A 351 -0.22 8.19 -5.48
C TYR A 351 0.46 6.83 -5.59
N ASN A 352 0.19 6.07 -6.66
CA ASN A 352 0.75 4.73 -6.84
C ASN A 352 2.23 4.74 -7.26
N ASP A 353 2.63 5.68 -8.11
CA ASP A 353 4.01 5.85 -8.59
C ASP A 353 4.37 7.33 -8.78
N PRO A 354 4.59 8.09 -7.67
CA PRO A 354 4.87 9.53 -7.75
C PRO A 354 6.12 9.86 -8.57
N GLY A 355 7.13 8.97 -8.57
CA GLY A 355 8.34 9.18 -9.37
C GLY A 355 8.07 9.12 -10.88
N ARG A 356 7.22 8.22 -11.32
CA ARG A 356 6.75 8.13 -12.71
C ARG A 356 5.84 9.32 -13.04
N ALA A 357 4.90 9.65 -12.16
CA ALA A 357 4.00 10.78 -12.35
C ALA A 357 4.77 12.10 -12.54
N HIS A 358 5.78 12.36 -11.68
CA HIS A 358 6.65 13.53 -11.82
C HIS A 358 7.45 13.53 -13.14
N PHE A 359 7.98 12.37 -13.54
CA PHE A 359 8.67 12.22 -14.83
C PHE A 359 7.75 12.54 -16.00
N TYR A 360 6.51 12.00 -16.01
CA TYR A 360 5.53 12.26 -17.06
C TYR A 360 5.03 13.71 -17.06
N GLN A 361 4.89 14.35 -15.91
CA GLN A 361 4.57 15.79 -15.84
C GLN A 361 5.69 16.66 -16.41
N ARG A 362 6.95 16.37 -16.02
CA ARG A 362 8.12 17.12 -16.47
C ARG A 362 8.36 17.00 -17.97
N PHE A 363 8.16 15.80 -18.53
CA PHE A 363 8.41 15.49 -19.94
C PHE A 363 7.12 15.29 -20.75
N LYS A 364 6.03 15.94 -20.32
CA LYS A 364 4.70 15.74 -20.91
C LYS A 364 4.68 15.90 -22.43
N TRP A 365 5.23 16.98 -22.94
CA TRP A 365 5.18 17.29 -24.37
C TRP A 365 6.06 16.37 -25.23
N PRO A 366 7.35 16.09 -24.89
CA PRO A 366 8.14 15.10 -25.60
C PRO A 366 7.51 13.70 -25.61
N LEU A 367 6.95 13.26 -24.47
CA LEU A 367 6.30 11.96 -24.37
C LEU A 367 5.00 11.90 -25.17
N ALA A 368 4.21 12.98 -25.18
CA ALA A 368 2.99 13.07 -25.99
C ALA A 368 3.34 13.05 -27.49
N PHE A 369 4.36 13.78 -27.92
CA PHE A 369 4.85 13.73 -29.30
C PHE A 369 5.29 12.31 -29.67
N MET A 370 6.10 11.66 -28.84
CA MET A 370 6.56 10.28 -29.08
C MET A 370 5.40 9.29 -29.16
N ALA A 371 4.38 9.47 -28.32
CA ALA A 371 3.18 8.62 -28.33
C ALA A 371 2.37 8.79 -29.62
N ILE A 372 2.13 10.03 -30.05
CA ILE A 372 1.37 10.35 -31.25
C ILE A 372 2.15 9.91 -32.50
N ALA A 373 3.44 10.24 -32.58
CA ALA A 373 4.30 9.85 -33.71
C ALA A 373 4.42 8.32 -33.81
N GLY A 374 4.56 7.62 -32.68
CA GLY A 374 4.56 6.16 -32.65
C GLY A 374 3.25 5.55 -33.13
N GLY A 375 2.11 6.07 -32.64
CA GLY A 375 0.78 5.61 -33.06
C GLY A 375 0.52 5.85 -34.54
N ALA A 376 0.81 7.06 -35.05
CA ALA A 376 0.67 7.40 -36.46
C ALA A 376 1.62 6.58 -37.34
N GLY A 377 2.88 6.40 -36.91
CA GLY A 377 3.84 5.55 -37.63
C GLY A 377 3.40 4.09 -37.69
N GLY A 378 2.91 3.53 -36.59
CA GLY A 378 2.37 2.18 -36.53
C GLY A 378 1.17 1.99 -37.47
N LEU A 379 0.22 2.94 -37.45
CA LEU A 379 -0.94 2.92 -38.37
C LEU A 379 -0.52 3.07 -39.83
N GLY A 380 0.47 3.94 -40.15
CA GLY A 380 1.01 4.11 -41.47
C GLY A 380 1.66 2.84 -42.03
N ILE A 381 2.46 2.14 -41.21
CA ILE A 381 3.06 0.86 -41.58
C ILE A 381 1.97 -0.21 -41.78
N ALA A 382 0.97 -0.24 -40.88
CA ALA A 382 -0.16 -1.18 -41.00
C ALA A 382 -0.99 -0.95 -42.26
N LEU A 383 -1.19 0.32 -42.69
CA LEU A 383 -1.86 0.66 -43.94
C LEU A 383 -1.09 0.14 -45.14
N GLY A 384 0.25 0.25 -45.15
CA GLY A 384 1.10 -0.34 -46.17
C GLY A 384 1.02 -1.88 -46.26
N ALA A 385 0.67 -2.55 -45.15
CA ALA A 385 0.43 -3.99 -45.11
C ALA A 385 -0.99 -4.41 -45.53
N GLY A 386 -1.93 -3.47 -45.64
CA GLY A 386 -3.30 -3.69 -46.13
C GLY A 386 -4.38 -3.06 -45.23
N LEU A 387 -5.61 -3.01 -45.78
CA LEU A 387 -6.76 -2.38 -45.09
C LEU A 387 -7.21 -3.14 -43.87
N LEU A 388 -7.14 -4.47 -43.86
CA LEU A 388 -7.54 -5.28 -42.70
C LEU A 388 -6.61 -5.08 -41.50
N PRO A 389 -5.27 -5.18 -41.63
CA PRO A 389 -4.34 -4.86 -40.52
C PRO A 389 -4.50 -3.43 -40.01
N PHE A 390 -4.68 -2.47 -40.91
CA PHE A 390 -4.94 -1.07 -40.54
C PHE A 390 -6.23 -0.93 -39.73
N GLY A 391 -7.34 -1.51 -40.19
CA GLY A 391 -8.64 -1.44 -39.54
C GLY A 391 -8.62 -2.07 -38.13
N LEU A 392 -7.99 -3.25 -37.99
CA LEU A 392 -7.82 -3.91 -36.69
C LEU A 392 -6.98 -3.05 -35.73
N LEU A 393 -5.84 -2.51 -36.15
CA LEU A 393 -4.99 -1.67 -35.32
C LEU A 393 -5.70 -0.38 -34.94
N LEU A 394 -6.49 0.21 -35.83
CA LEU A 394 -7.29 1.41 -35.56
C LEU A 394 -8.34 1.13 -34.49
N VAL A 395 -9.10 0.05 -34.59
CA VAL A 395 -10.10 -0.36 -33.63
C VAL A 395 -9.45 -0.61 -32.24
N MET A 396 -8.35 -1.33 -32.22
CA MET A 396 -7.59 -1.60 -30.98
C MET A 396 -7.06 -0.30 -30.36
N SER A 397 -6.61 0.64 -31.18
CA SER A 397 -6.13 1.95 -30.69
C SER A 397 -7.28 2.77 -30.09
N LEU A 398 -8.44 2.79 -30.71
CA LEU A 398 -9.63 3.46 -30.19
C LEU A 398 -10.12 2.82 -28.88
N LEU A 399 -10.13 1.49 -28.77
CA LEU A 399 -10.45 0.78 -27.55
C LEU A 399 -9.44 1.08 -26.43
N GLY A 400 -8.15 1.12 -26.74
CA GLY A 400 -7.10 1.48 -25.78
C GLY A 400 -7.23 2.92 -25.26
N LEU A 401 -7.55 3.87 -26.14
CA LEU A 401 -7.82 5.26 -25.76
C LEU A 401 -9.09 5.41 -24.92
N SER A 402 -10.14 4.67 -25.27
CA SER A 402 -11.42 4.71 -24.55
C SER A 402 -11.33 4.17 -23.12
N TYR A 403 -10.29 3.38 -22.80
CA TYR A 403 -10.12 2.74 -21.50
C TYR A 403 -10.09 3.73 -20.32
N ASN A 404 -9.49 4.92 -20.51
CA ASN A 404 -9.39 5.96 -19.49
C ASN A 404 -10.50 7.03 -19.58
N LEU A 405 -11.29 7.04 -20.66
CA LEU A 405 -12.33 8.05 -20.87
C LEU A 405 -13.63 7.69 -20.12
N HIS A 406 -14.40 8.71 -19.75
CA HIS A 406 -15.72 8.57 -19.12
C HIS A 406 -16.80 8.31 -20.18
N ILE A 407 -16.78 7.11 -20.76
CA ILE A 407 -17.64 6.77 -21.92
C ILE A 407 -18.85 5.92 -21.51
N LEU A 408 -18.80 5.27 -20.33
CA LEU A 408 -19.89 4.40 -19.90
C LEU A 408 -21.09 5.22 -19.46
N PRO A 409 -22.24 5.12 -20.16
CA PRO A 409 -23.46 5.80 -19.72
C PRO A 409 -23.96 5.20 -18.39
N PRO A 410 -24.53 6.02 -17.52
CA PRO A 410 -25.04 5.59 -16.23
C PRO A 410 -26.06 4.46 -16.30
N SER A 411 -26.81 4.40 -17.43
CA SER A 411 -27.84 3.39 -17.68
C SER A 411 -27.30 1.96 -17.85
N LEU A 412 -26.07 1.79 -18.37
CA LEU A 412 -25.44 0.48 -18.59
C LEU A 412 -24.74 -0.08 -17.36
N SER A 413 -24.32 0.79 -16.43
CA SER A 413 -23.53 0.40 -15.26
C SER A 413 -24.28 0.52 -13.92
N GLY A 414 -25.56 0.89 -13.94
CA GLY A 414 -26.31 1.23 -12.72
C GLY A 414 -25.66 2.36 -11.91
N GLY A 415 -24.95 3.27 -12.56
CA GLY A 415 -24.21 4.36 -11.93
C GLY A 415 -22.89 3.96 -11.24
N ARG A 416 -22.53 2.66 -11.25
CA ARG A 416 -21.41 2.11 -10.48
C ARG A 416 -20.05 2.28 -11.14
N TYR A 417 -20.00 2.32 -12.47
CA TYR A 417 -18.75 2.45 -13.25
C TYR A 417 -18.89 3.53 -14.31
N ARG A 418 -17.99 4.49 -14.34
CA ARG A 418 -17.96 5.57 -15.34
C ARG A 418 -16.89 5.36 -16.42
N ARG A 419 -15.89 4.51 -16.15
CA ARG A 419 -14.78 4.21 -17.07
C ARG A 419 -14.64 2.70 -17.21
N ILE A 420 -14.14 2.24 -18.36
CA ILE A 420 -13.87 0.81 -18.58
C ILE A 420 -12.86 0.28 -17.55
N LYS A 421 -11.87 1.08 -17.15
CA LYS A 421 -10.86 0.71 -16.16
C LYS A 421 -11.40 0.44 -14.77
N ASP A 422 -12.57 0.95 -14.43
CA ASP A 422 -13.20 0.77 -13.11
C ASP A 422 -13.88 -0.60 -12.98
N ILE A 423 -14.07 -1.32 -14.12
CA ILE A 423 -14.65 -2.66 -14.16
C ILE A 423 -13.58 -3.69 -13.76
N PRO A 424 -13.78 -4.48 -12.68
CA PRO A 424 -12.84 -5.53 -12.28
C PRO A 424 -12.53 -6.51 -13.41
N GLY A 425 -11.25 -6.76 -13.68
CA GLY A 425 -10.80 -7.68 -14.73
C GLY A 425 -10.72 -7.10 -16.16
N SER A 426 -11.28 -5.91 -16.41
CA SER A 426 -11.27 -5.27 -17.74
C SER A 426 -9.86 -5.12 -18.33
N LYS A 427 -8.88 -4.77 -17.48
CA LYS A 427 -7.47 -4.63 -17.91
C LYS A 427 -6.90 -5.93 -18.44
N THR A 428 -7.12 -7.04 -17.74
CA THR A 428 -6.61 -8.37 -18.11
C THR A 428 -7.25 -8.83 -19.41
N PHE A 429 -8.56 -8.66 -19.55
CA PHE A 429 -9.30 -9.03 -20.75
C PHE A 429 -8.84 -8.23 -21.97
N LEU A 430 -8.74 -6.91 -21.87
CA LEU A 430 -8.31 -6.06 -23.00
C LEU A 430 -6.86 -6.33 -23.42
N ILE A 431 -5.96 -6.57 -22.45
CA ILE A 431 -4.58 -6.94 -22.76
C ILE A 431 -4.54 -8.31 -23.46
N ALA A 432 -5.26 -9.32 -22.95
CA ALA A 432 -5.32 -10.65 -23.57
C ALA A 432 -5.92 -10.60 -24.98
N ALA A 433 -7.00 -9.82 -25.19
CA ALA A 433 -7.60 -9.62 -26.50
C ALA A 433 -6.63 -8.93 -27.48
N ALA A 434 -5.90 -7.90 -27.03
CA ALA A 434 -4.90 -7.22 -27.85
C ALA A 434 -3.79 -8.17 -28.32
N TRP A 435 -3.22 -8.96 -27.41
CA TRP A 435 -2.20 -9.95 -27.76
C TRP A 435 -2.73 -11.09 -28.62
N GLY A 436 -3.95 -11.56 -28.35
CA GLY A 436 -4.61 -12.61 -29.13
C GLY A 436 -4.90 -12.20 -30.57
N LEU A 437 -5.41 -10.97 -30.78
CA LEU A 437 -5.68 -10.42 -32.12
C LEU A 437 -4.39 -10.18 -32.91
N GLU A 438 -3.30 -9.79 -32.26
CA GLU A 438 -2.01 -9.62 -32.92
C GLU A 438 -1.43 -10.96 -33.37
N ALA A 439 -1.58 -12.02 -32.57
CA ALA A 439 -1.18 -13.37 -32.95
C ALA A 439 -2.04 -13.95 -34.10
N LEU A 440 -3.35 -13.71 -34.11
CA LEU A 440 -4.27 -14.14 -35.18
C LEU A 440 -4.01 -13.42 -36.51
N ARG A 441 -3.66 -12.14 -36.49
CA ARG A 441 -3.30 -11.35 -37.64
C ARG A 441 -2.14 -11.95 -38.47
N GLU A 442 -1.18 -12.55 -37.76
CA GLU A 442 -0.02 -13.19 -38.36
C GLU A 442 -0.40 -14.50 -39.10
N THR A 443 -1.47 -15.19 -38.65
CA THR A 443 -1.94 -16.42 -39.31
C THR A 443 -2.65 -16.18 -40.63
N GLU A 444 -3.39 -15.08 -40.80
CA GLU A 444 -4.09 -14.77 -42.08
C GLU A 444 -3.15 -14.32 -43.20
N SER A 445 -2.02 -13.68 -42.86
CA SER A 445 -1.00 -13.35 -43.86
C SER A 445 -0.26 -14.59 -44.41
N ALA A 446 -0.35 -15.72 -43.71
CA ALA A 446 0.28 -16.99 -44.12
C ALA A 446 -0.56 -17.84 -45.10
N THR A 447 -1.82 -17.50 -45.34
CA THR A 447 -2.72 -18.26 -46.22
C THR A 447 -2.65 -17.86 -47.70
N SER A 448 -1.72 -16.98 -48.13
CA SER A 448 -1.36 -16.78 -49.52
C SER A 448 -0.54 -18.02 -49.98
N PRO A 449 -0.86 -18.66 -51.09
CA PRO A 449 -0.31 -19.99 -51.45
C PRO A 449 1.13 -19.92 -51.98
N GLU A 450 2.11 -19.81 -51.10
CA GLU A 450 3.48 -20.19 -51.43
C GLU A 450 3.84 -21.48 -50.67
N LYS A 451 4.29 -22.48 -51.46
CA LYS A 451 4.59 -23.86 -51.08
C LYS A 451 5.46 -23.94 -49.80
N PRO A 452 5.13 -24.83 -48.87
CA PRO A 452 5.95 -25.05 -47.67
C PRO A 452 7.32 -25.62 -48.05
N ALA A 453 8.37 -24.99 -47.54
CA ALA A 453 9.71 -25.56 -47.61
C ALA A 453 9.81 -26.79 -46.68
N PRO A 454 10.56 -27.85 -47.04
CA PRO A 454 10.59 -29.11 -46.30
C PRO A 454 11.22 -28.92 -44.92
N ALA A 455 10.55 -29.45 -43.91
CA ALA A 455 11.05 -29.53 -42.54
C ALA A 455 12.31 -30.39 -42.48
N SER A 456 13.49 -29.75 -42.53
CA SER A 456 14.76 -30.44 -42.33
C SER A 456 15.41 -30.08 -40.98
N ARG A 457 15.45 -31.07 -40.12
CA ARG A 457 16.55 -31.35 -39.15
C ARG A 457 16.96 -30.28 -38.17
N TRP A 458 16.18 -30.05 -37.12
CA TRP A 458 16.71 -29.42 -35.92
C TRP A 458 16.38 -30.15 -34.60
N TRP A 459 16.11 -31.46 -34.63
CA TRP A 459 15.94 -32.26 -33.45
C TRP A 459 16.89 -33.47 -33.46
N ARG A 460 18.20 -33.28 -33.48
CA ARG A 460 19.19 -34.26 -32.99
C ARG A 460 20.43 -33.51 -32.50
N SER A 461 20.61 -33.49 -31.25
CA SER A 461 21.80 -33.50 -30.42
C SER A 461 21.60 -32.60 -29.18
N SER A 462 21.19 -33.25 -28.10
CA SER A 462 21.50 -32.76 -26.77
C SER A 462 22.97 -33.02 -26.46
N PRO A 463 23.63 -32.13 -25.79
CA PRO A 463 24.45 -32.50 -24.67
C PRO A 463 23.91 -31.93 -23.37
N THR A 464 23.79 -32.83 -22.41
CA THR A 464 23.69 -32.56 -20.98
C THR A 464 24.77 -31.60 -20.53
N SER A 465 24.42 -30.52 -19.83
CA SER A 465 25.08 -30.10 -18.59
C SER A 465 24.64 -28.71 -18.13
N SER A 466 24.46 -28.65 -16.82
CA SER A 466 24.55 -27.49 -15.92
C SER A 466 23.53 -26.37 -16.05
N SER A 467 22.56 -26.47 -15.16
CA SER A 467 21.69 -25.40 -14.68
C SER A 467 22.47 -24.23 -14.08
N PRO A 468 22.19 -22.99 -14.44
CA PRO A 468 22.55 -21.86 -13.58
C PRO A 468 21.37 -21.52 -12.66
N ALA A 469 21.73 -21.40 -11.40
CA ALA A 469 20.91 -21.12 -10.26
C ALA A 469 19.90 -19.97 -10.48
N ARG A 470 18.65 -20.27 -10.20
CA ARG A 470 17.61 -19.28 -9.94
C ARG A 470 17.96 -18.50 -8.68
N SER A 471 18.29 -17.24 -8.83
CA SER A 471 18.24 -16.24 -7.76
C SER A 471 16.76 -15.94 -7.46
N ALA A 472 16.13 -16.88 -6.79
CA ALA A 472 14.84 -16.64 -6.16
C ALA A 472 15.09 -15.81 -4.89
N ALA A 473 14.44 -14.65 -4.80
CA ALA A 473 14.33 -13.91 -3.57
C ALA A 473 13.83 -14.84 -2.47
N ARG A 474 14.71 -15.23 -1.53
CA ARG A 474 14.34 -15.98 -0.33
C ARG A 474 13.48 -15.07 0.53
N VAL A 475 12.19 -15.27 0.48
CA VAL A 475 11.27 -14.83 1.52
C VAL A 475 11.59 -15.64 2.77
N ALA A 476 12.27 -15.02 3.73
CA ALA A 476 12.54 -15.62 5.02
C ALA A 476 11.21 -15.91 5.71
N ARG A 477 10.91 -17.18 5.92
CA ARG A 477 9.83 -17.62 6.79
C ARG A 477 10.32 -17.50 8.22
N CYS A 478 9.83 -16.53 8.96
CA CYS A 478 9.88 -16.53 10.40
C CYS A 478 8.75 -17.46 10.87
N SER A 479 9.10 -18.70 11.21
CA SER A 479 8.19 -19.62 11.88
C SER A 479 7.98 -19.08 13.30
N THR A 480 6.75 -18.80 13.66
CA THR A 480 6.34 -18.54 15.05
C THR A 480 6.77 -19.70 15.93
N PRO A 481 7.45 -19.46 17.06
CA PRO A 481 7.69 -20.52 18.01
C PRO A 481 6.34 -20.97 18.58
N THR A 482 5.97 -22.20 18.33
CA THR A 482 4.89 -22.90 19.02
C THR A 482 5.25 -22.98 20.49
N ILE A 483 4.52 -22.28 21.34
CA ILE A 483 4.55 -22.45 22.79
C ILE A 483 4.05 -23.88 23.04
N ARG A 484 4.96 -24.80 23.33
CA ARG A 484 4.63 -26.09 23.92
C ARG A 484 4.12 -25.84 25.33
N SER A 485 2.85 -26.06 25.53
CA SER A 485 2.28 -26.29 26.87
C SER A 485 2.93 -27.53 27.47
N THR A 486 3.71 -27.36 28.53
CA THR A 486 4.13 -28.46 29.41
C THR A 486 2.94 -28.91 30.24
N PRO A 487 2.70 -30.21 30.36
CA PRO A 487 1.68 -30.71 31.27
C PRO A 487 2.15 -30.57 32.71
N SER A 488 1.28 -30.11 33.58
CA SER A 488 1.45 -30.09 35.04
C SER A 488 1.59 -31.50 35.58
N PRO A 489 2.50 -31.76 36.54
CA PRO A 489 2.47 -33.00 37.29
C PRO A 489 1.37 -32.93 38.36
N SER A 490 0.75 -34.07 38.55
CA SER A 490 -0.25 -34.47 39.52
C SER A 490 -0.10 -33.91 40.94
#